data_540c894eba6b5498d57aba6bde9ce2db
#
_entry.id   540c894eba6b5498d57aba6bde9ce2db
#
_cell.length_a   1.000
_cell.length_b   1.000
_cell.length_c   1.000
_cell.angle_alpha   90.00
_cell.angle_beta   90.00
_cell.angle_gamma   90.00
#
_symmetry.space_group_name_H-M   'P 1'
#
loop_
_entity.id
_entity.type
_entity.pdbx_description
1 polymer ?
#
loop_
_entity_poly.entity_id
_entity_poly.type
_entity_poly.pdbx_seq_one_letter_code
_entity_poly.pdbx_strand_id
1 'polypeptide(L)'
;LIIGVLALNINIKDVYGENIQSLRVDARNAIAIDRESKTILFEQNGYELVPMASTTKILTALITIERGNLDEKFVVSKNASSVRGSTVGYKENEEITVRELLYGLMYRSGNDAAITLAEGIGGSIEGFAEIMNNYKTSLGLLDSHFESPHGLDMTDHYSSAYDLALLTAKGMEYEEFREIVGTKEISQSKYNFTRDYSNINKILWKIPGANGVK
;
A
#
# COMPACT_ATOMS: atom_id res chain seq x y z
N LEU A 1 34.04 39.37 29.92
CA LEU A 1 33.72 38.76 28.62
C LEU A 1 32.22 38.94 28.36
N ILE A 2 31.82 39.87 27.53
CA ILE A 2 30.41 40.13 27.16
C ILE A 2 30.15 39.29 25.91
N ILE A 3 29.35 38.20 26.03
CA ILE A 3 28.85 37.43 24.89
C ILE A 3 27.59 38.15 24.40
N GLY A 4 27.70 38.88 23.31
CA GLY A 4 26.58 39.49 22.62
C GLY A 4 25.86 38.42 21.80
N VAL A 5 24.60 38.07 22.21
CA VAL A 5 23.71 37.27 21.36
C VAL A 5 23.13 38.21 20.30
N LEU A 6 23.57 38.04 19.06
CA LEU A 6 22.98 38.73 17.91
C LEU A 6 21.67 37.98 17.59
N ALA A 7 20.53 38.48 18.01
CA ALA A 7 19.24 38.01 17.55
C ALA A 7 19.00 38.54 16.15
N LEU A 8 19.23 37.70 15.13
CA LEU A 8 18.77 37.96 13.78
C LEU A 8 17.25 37.85 13.77
N ASN A 9 16.57 39.00 13.72
CA ASN A 9 15.13 39.06 13.43
C ASN A 9 14.96 38.71 11.92
N ILE A 10 14.92 37.44 11.61
CA ILE A 10 14.49 36.97 10.30
C ILE A 10 12.97 37.08 10.29
N ASN A 11 12.48 37.99 9.43
CA ASN A 11 11.03 38.12 9.23
C ASN A 11 10.59 36.89 8.46
N ILE A 12 9.89 35.95 9.11
CA ILE A 12 9.45 34.67 8.54
C ILE A 12 8.63 34.88 7.25
N LYS A 13 8.00 36.04 7.08
CA LYS A 13 7.29 36.41 5.85
C LYS A 13 8.20 36.54 4.62
N ASP A 14 9.48 36.80 4.78
CA ASP A 14 10.42 36.94 3.67
C ASP A 14 10.96 35.59 3.20
N VAL A 15 10.77 34.52 3.96
CA VAL A 15 11.19 33.15 3.64
C VAL A 15 10.07 32.35 2.96
N TYR A 16 8.81 32.68 3.24
CA TYR A 16 7.64 32.10 2.60
C TYR A 16 7.02 33.16 1.69
N GLY A 17 7.17 33.02 0.37
CA GLY A 17 6.58 33.95 -0.58
C GLY A 17 5.10 34.23 -0.31
N GLU A 18 4.66 35.47 -0.56
CA GLU A 18 3.35 36.03 -0.17
C GLU A 18 2.09 35.36 -0.74
N ASN A 19 2.22 34.22 -1.45
CA ASN A 19 1.08 33.50 -2.09
C ASN A 19 1.21 31.99 -1.98
N ILE A 20 1.26 31.43 -0.78
CA ILE A 20 0.83 30.07 -0.61
C ILE A 20 -0.70 30.10 -0.52
N GLN A 21 -1.37 30.14 -1.67
CA GLN A 21 -2.75 29.68 -1.75
C GLN A 21 -2.77 28.29 -1.10
N SER A 22 -3.56 28.12 -0.02
CA SER A 22 -3.65 26.85 0.69
C SER A 22 -4.02 25.77 -0.33
N LEU A 23 -3.05 24.93 -0.69
CA LEU A 23 -3.29 23.81 -1.60
C LEU A 23 -4.43 22.97 -0.99
N ARG A 24 -5.50 22.81 -1.71
CA ARG A 24 -6.58 21.90 -1.37
C ARG A 24 -6.70 20.85 -2.45
N VAL A 25 -6.82 19.61 -2.03
CA VAL A 25 -7.09 18.49 -2.94
C VAL A 25 -8.54 18.03 -2.75
N ASP A 26 -9.15 17.54 -3.83
CA ASP A 26 -10.49 16.96 -3.78
C ASP A 26 -10.43 15.55 -3.18
N ALA A 27 -10.11 15.50 -1.90
CA ALA A 27 -10.07 14.29 -1.08
C ALA A 27 -10.45 14.65 0.36
N ARG A 28 -11.06 13.72 1.09
CA ARG A 28 -11.35 13.90 2.51
C ARG A 28 -10.06 13.93 3.33
N ASN A 29 -9.18 12.97 3.08
CA ASN A 29 -7.91 12.78 3.76
C ASN A 29 -6.81 12.69 2.72
N ALA A 30 -5.74 13.46 2.90
CA ALA A 30 -4.58 13.42 2.01
C ALA A 30 -3.31 13.81 2.74
N ILE A 31 -2.19 13.23 2.31
CA ILE A 31 -0.88 13.58 2.80
C ILE A 31 0.17 13.40 1.69
N ALA A 32 1.18 14.24 1.70
CA ALA A 32 2.40 14.04 0.94
C ALA A 32 3.60 14.11 1.87
N ILE A 33 4.46 13.12 1.79
CA ILE A 33 5.71 13.07 2.57
C ILE A 33 6.90 12.92 1.64
N ASP A 34 8.03 13.46 2.04
CA ASP A 34 9.31 13.06 1.46
C ASP A 34 9.63 11.63 1.90
N ARG A 35 9.93 10.77 0.92
CA ARG A 35 10.12 9.34 1.18
C ARG A 35 11.30 9.05 2.10
N GLU A 36 12.38 9.80 2.01
CA GLU A 36 13.63 9.52 2.75
C GLU A 36 13.58 10.12 4.16
N SER A 37 13.30 11.42 4.26
CA SER A 37 13.27 12.14 5.53
C SER A 37 11.99 11.96 6.32
N LYS A 38 10.91 11.44 5.68
CA LYS A 38 9.54 11.38 6.22
C LYS A 38 8.95 12.75 6.54
N THR A 39 9.56 13.83 6.05
CA THR A 39 9.06 15.20 6.23
C THR A 39 7.72 15.35 5.53
N ILE A 40 6.74 15.90 6.24
CA ILE A 40 5.41 16.19 5.70
C ILE A 40 5.52 17.43 4.80
N LEU A 41 5.17 17.28 3.53
CA LEU A 41 5.15 18.34 2.52
C LEU A 41 3.75 18.94 2.35
N PHE A 42 2.71 18.14 2.61
CA PHE A 42 1.31 18.56 2.56
C PHE A 42 0.48 17.64 3.46
N GLU A 43 -0.52 18.20 4.12
CA GLU A 43 -1.43 17.45 4.99
C GLU A 43 -2.84 18.05 4.91
N GLN A 44 -3.84 17.19 4.79
CA GLN A 44 -5.27 17.51 4.88
C GLN A 44 -5.96 16.35 5.58
N ASN A 45 -6.32 16.51 6.87
CA ASN A 45 -6.89 15.46 7.73
C ASN A 45 -6.07 14.15 7.71
N GLY A 46 -4.76 14.25 7.62
CA GLY A 46 -3.85 13.12 7.38
C GLY A 46 -3.79 12.10 8.51
N TYR A 47 -4.18 12.49 9.73
CA TYR A 47 -4.19 11.66 10.94
C TYR A 47 -5.57 11.15 11.33
N GLU A 48 -6.63 11.52 10.60
CA GLU A 48 -7.98 11.02 10.85
C GLU A 48 -8.04 9.52 10.60
N LEU A 49 -8.62 8.77 11.56
CA LEU A 49 -8.82 7.33 11.41
C LEU A 49 -9.99 7.08 10.46
N VAL A 50 -9.74 6.36 9.39
CA VAL A 50 -10.74 6.10 8.35
C VAL A 50 -10.66 4.66 7.85
N PRO A 51 -11.78 4.10 7.38
CA PRO A 51 -11.76 2.86 6.60
C PRO A 51 -10.90 3.07 5.34
N MET A 52 -9.92 2.21 5.14
CA MET A 52 -8.91 2.39 4.09
C MET A 52 -9.19 1.59 2.82
N ALA A 53 -10.19 0.74 2.82
CA ALA A 53 -10.56 -0.11 1.70
C ALA A 53 -9.32 -0.85 1.11
N SER A 54 -9.23 -0.93 -0.21
CA SER A 54 -8.17 -1.69 -0.90
C SER A 54 -6.75 -1.14 -0.76
N THR A 55 -6.53 0.02 -0.12
CA THR A 55 -5.17 0.46 0.23
C THR A 55 -4.52 -0.45 1.28
N THR A 56 -5.30 -1.22 2.04
CA THR A 56 -4.86 -2.35 2.88
C THR A 56 -3.91 -3.30 2.15
N LYS A 57 -4.14 -3.53 0.86
CA LYS A 57 -3.35 -4.46 0.04
C LYS A 57 -1.88 -4.07 -0.13
N ILE A 58 -1.54 -2.82 0.19
CA ILE A 58 -0.14 -2.36 0.27
C ILE A 58 0.59 -3.15 1.37
N LEU A 59 -0.03 -3.27 2.56
CA LEU A 59 0.54 -4.05 3.66
C LEU A 59 0.58 -5.55 3.33
N THR A 60 -0.50 -6.08 2.74
CA THR A 60 -0.53 -7.48 2.31
C THR A 60 0.59 -7.78 1.31
N ALA A 61 0.81 -6.90 0.32
CA ALA A 61 1.91 -7.07 -0.64
C ALA A 61 3.28 -7.02 0.04
N LEU A 62 3.48 -6.08 0.96
CA LEU A 62 4.76 -5.91 1.65
C LEU A 62 5.11 -7.12 2.51
N ILE A 63 4.16 -7.61 3.32
CA ILE A 63 4.36 -8.83 4.12
C ILE A 63 4.65 -10.03 3.22
N THR A 64 3.95 -10.13 2.09
CA THR A 64 4.15 -11.22 1.13
C THR A 64 5.56 -11.18 0.54
N ILE A 65 6.06 -10.02 0.18
CA ILE A 65 7.42 -9.84 -0.38
C ILE A 65 8.49 -10.21 0.66
N GLU A 66 8.29 -9.83 1.92
CA GLU A 66 9.27 -10.10 2.97
C GLU A 66 9.29 -11.56 3.45
N ARG A 67 8.15 -12.23 3.45
CA ARG A 67 8.00 -13.55 4.06
C ARG A 67 7.79 -14.68 3.06
N GLY A 68 7.30 -14.36 1.86
CA GLY A 68 6.95 -15.34 0.85
C GLY A 68 8.12 -15.70 -0.06
N ASN A 69 8.13 -16.94 -0.51
CA ASN A 69 8.91 -17.33 -1.67
C ASN A 69 8.09 -17.02 -2.93
N LEU A 70 8.56 -16.05 -3.74
CA LEU A 70 7.79 -15.57 -4.90
C LEU A 70 7.53 -16.66 -5.97
N ASP A 71 8.34 -17.70 -6.02
CA ASP A 71 8.20 -18.79 -6.97
C ASP A 71 7.40 -19.98 -6.43
N GLU A 72 7.04 -19.94 -5.13
CA GLU A 72 6.13 -20.91 -4.51
C GLU A 72 4.72 -20.75 -5.06
N LYS A 73 3.96 -21.84 -5.06
CA LYS A 73 2.55 -21.84 -5.49
C LYS A 73 1.64 -22.04 -4.30
N PHE A 74 0.59 -21.24 -4.24
CA PHE A 74 -0.51 -21.43 -3.32
C PHE A 74 -1.75 -21.91 -4.07
N VAL A 75 -2.53 -22.76 -3.40
CA VAL A 75 -3.80 -23.27 -3.91
C VAL A 75 -4.91 -22.30 -3.54
N VAL A 76 -5.67 -21.88 -4.54
CA VAL A 76 -6.84 -21.01 -4.32
C VAL A 76 -7.94 -21.79 -3.61
N SER A 77 -8.31 -21.35 -2.42
CA SER A 77 -9.38 -21.98 -1.63
C SER A 77 -10.77 -21.65 -2.19
N LYS A 78 -11.77 -22.39 -1.72
CA LYS A 78 -13.18 -22.07 -1.96
C LYS A 78 -13.52 -20.67 -1.41
N ASN A 79 -12.98 -20.32 -0.24
CA ASN A 79 -13.18 -19.00 0.37
C ASN A 79 -12.63 -17.90 -0.55
N ALA A 80 -11.39 -18.02 -1.00
CA ALA A 80 -10.76 -17.06 -1.91
C ALA A 80 -11.52 -16.93 -3.24
N SER A 81 -11.90 -18.05 -3.86
CA SER A 81 -12.59 -18.06 -5.16
C SER A 81 -14.01 -17.50 -5.13
N SER A 82 -14.66 -17.46 -3.95
CA SER A 82 -16.03 -16.98 -3.76
C SER A 82 -16.15 -15.60 -3.14
N VAL A 83 -15.02 -14.92 -2.88
CA VAL A 83 -15.00 -13.60 -2.24
C VAL A 83 -15.70 -12.55 -3.08
N ARG A 84 -16.35 -11.59 -2.41
CA ARG A 84 -17.04 -10.46 -3.05
C ARG A 84 -16.07 -9.31 -3.40
N GLY A 85 -16.52 -8.43 -4.28
CA GLY A 85 -15.82 -7.21 -4.66
C GLY A 85 -14.89 -7.43 -5.84
N SER A 86 -13.76 -6.70 -5.89
CA SER A 86 -12.78 -6.80 -6.98
C SER A 86 -12.04 -8.13 -6.90
N THR A 87 -11.97 -8.85 -7.99
CA THR A 87 -11.29 -10.15 -8.09
C THR A 87 -10.47 -10.24 -9.37
N VAL A 88 -9.48 -11.09 -9.38
CA VAL A 88 -8.77 -11.54 -10.59
C VAL A 88 -9.63 -12.57 -11.32
N GLY A 89 -10.39 -13.37 -10.59
CA GLY A 89 -11.22 -14.45 -11.08
C GLY A 89 -10.53 -15.82 -11.04
N TYR A 90 -9.64 -16.01 -10.06
CA TYR A 90 -9.05 -17.30 -9.77
C TYR A 90 -10.13 -18.34 -9.41
N LYS A 91 -9.90 -19.59 -9.78
CA LYS A 91 -10.84 -20.69 -9.52
C LYS A 91 -10.39 -21.51 -8.33
N GLU A 92 -11.34 -22.11 -7.63
CA GLU A 92 -11.06 -23.08 -6.57
C GLU A 92 -10.12 -24.19 -7.09
N ASN A 93 -9.13 -24.56 -6.28
CA ASN A 93 -8.05 -25.51 -6.59
C ASN A 93 -7.07 -25.08 -7.68
N GLU A 94 -7.13 -23.84 -8.18
CA GLU A 94 -6.10 -23.29 -9.08
C GLU A 94 -4.80 -23.06 -8.31
N GLU A 95 -3.67 -23.52 -8.87
CA GLU A 95 -2.34 -23.29 -8.29
C GLU A 95 -1.71 -22.05 -8.92
N ILE A 96 -1.49 -21.03 -8.11
CA ILE A 96 -0.95 -19.72 -8.56
C ILE A 96 0.33 -19.41 -7.81
N THR A 97 1.36 -18.94 -8.54
CA THR A 97 2.61 -18.50 -7.90
C THR A 97 2.36 -17.27 -7.01
N VAL A 98 3.10 -17.16 -5.91
CA VAL A 98 3.06 -16.00 -5.02
C VAL A 98 3.32 -14.71 -5.80
N ARG A 99 4.26 -14.74 -6.74
CA ARG A 99 4.53 -13.61 -7.66
C ARG A 99 3.28 -13.22 -8.46
N GLU A 100 2.60 -14.17 -9.08
CA GLU A 100 1.38 -13.88 -9.85
C GLU A 100 0.25 -13.34 -8.95
N LEU A 101 0.09 -13.90 -7.75
CA LEU A 101 -0.88 -13.40 -6.76
C LEU A 101 -0.61 -11.94 -6.39
N LEU A 102 0.66 -11.52 -6.26
CA LEU A 102 1.03 -10.12 -6.02
C LEU A 102 0.62 -9.21 -7.18
N TYR A 103 0.80 -9.64 -8.43
CA TYR A 103 0.33 -8.88 -9.59
C TYR A 103 -1.20 -8.79 -9.60
N GLY A 104 -1.90 -9.89 -9.34
CA GLY A 104 -3.36 -9.90 -9.21
C GLY A 104 -3.86 -8.99 -8.10
N LEU A 105 -3.19 -9.02 -6.94
CA LEU A 105 -3.46 -8.17 -5.78
C LEU A 105 -3.37 -6.69 -6.11
N MET A 106 -2.27 -6.28 -6.74
CA MET A 106 -1.99 -4.85 -6.96
C MET A 106 -2.64 -4.32 -8.24
N TYR A 107 -2.67 -5.07 -9.34
CA TYR A 107 -3.19 -4.62 -10.62
C TYR A 107 -4.70 -4.66 -10.73
N ARG A 108 -5.32 -5.72 -10.22
CA ARG A 108 -6.78 -5.93 -10.28
C ARG A 108 -7.48 -5.63 -8.97
N SER A 109 -6.71 -5.26 -7.94
CA SER A 109 -7.24 -5.13 -6.58
C SER A 109 -7.90 -6.44 -6.08
N GLY A 110 -7.35 -7.59 -6.50
CA GLY A 110 -7.94 -8.91 -6.30
C GLY A 110 -8.11 -9.27 -4.82
N ASN A 111 -9.36 -9.45 -4.37
CA ASN A 111 -9.65 -9.95 -3.03
C ASN A 111 -9.35 -11.45 -2.93
N ASP A 112 -9.56 -12.19 -4.02
CA ASP A 112 -9.20 -13.59 -4.18
C ASP A 112 -7.68 -13.80 -4.04
N ALA A 113 -6.88 -12.95 -4.68
CA ALA A 113 -5.44 -12.93 -4.49
C ALA A 113 -5.05 -12.64 -3.03
N ALA A 114 -5.70 -11.64 -2.41
CA ALA A 114 -5.40 -11.27 -1.02
C ALA A 114 -5.68 -12.41 -0.03
N ILE A 115 -6.82 -13.11 -0.18
CA ILE A 115 -7.19 -14.24 0.68
C ILE A 115 -6.22 -15.40 0.45
N THR A 116 -5.92 -15.74 -0.81
CA THR A 116 -4.98 -16.83 -1.13
C THR A 116 -3.60 -16.58 -0.53
N LEU A 117 -3.08 -15.35 -0.60
CA LEU A 117 -1.83 -14.98 0.04
C LEU A 117 -1.90 -15.08 1.57
N ALA A 118 -3.00 -14.60 2.16
CA ALA A 118 -3.19 -14.64 3.61
C ALA A 118 -3.26 -16.09 4.13
N GLU A 119 -4.02 -16.94 3.48
CA GLU A 119 -4.13 -18.37 3.85
C GLU A 119 -2.79 -19.10 3.67
N GLY A 120 -2.04 -18.82 2.59
CA GLY A 120 -0.74 -19.44 2.33
C GLY A 120 0.36 -19.02 3.30
N ILE A 121 0.39 -17.75 3.72
CA ILE A 121 1.44 -17.20 4.59
C ILE A 121 1.07 -17.31 6.06
N GLY A 122 -0.19 -17.00 6.39
CA GLY A 122 -0.69 -16.93 7.77
C GLY A 122 -1.41 -18.21 8.25
N GLY A 123 -1.63 -19.17 7.35
CA GLY A 123 -2.42 -20.38 7.61
C GLY A 123 -3.93 -20.12 7.65
N SER A 124 -4.34 -18.88 7.90
CA SER A 124 -5.73 -18.39 7.86
C SER A 124 -5.78 -16.88 7.70
N ILE A 125 -6.96 -16.31 7.47
CA ILE A 125 -7.17 -14.86 7.43
C ILE A 125 -6.82 -14.24 8.79
N GLU A 126 -7.25 -14.86 9.89
CA GLU A 126 -7.00 -14.41 11.26
C GLU A 126 -5.50 -14.45 11.58
N GLY A 127 -4.81 -15.54 11.25
CA GLY A 127 -3.36 -15.65 11.44
C GLY A 127 -2.60 -14.62 10.62
N PHE A 128 -3.07 -14.31 9.41
CA PHE A 128 -2.46 -13.23 8.62
C PHE A 128 -2.75 -11.85 9.21
N ALA A 129 -3.94 -11.61 9.75
CA ALA A 129 -4.28 -10.37 10.43
C ALA A 129 -3.40 -10.14 11.67
N GLU A 130 -3.06 -11.18 12.42
CA GLU A 130 -2.08 -11.09 13.51
C GLU A 130 -0.68 -10.69 12.98
N ILE A 131 -0.25 -11.27 11.87
CA ILE A 131 1.01 -10.88 11.21
C ILE A 131 0.95 -9.41 10.79
N MET A 132 -0.16 -8.94 10.20
CA MET A 132 -0.35 -7.53 9.79
C MET A 132 -0.22 -6.58 10.99
N ASN A 133 -0.88 -6.90 12.11
CA ASN A 133 -0.85 -6.04 13.31
C ASN A 133 0.51 -6.06 14.02
N ASN A 134 1.21 -7.19 14.02
CA ASN A 134 2.58 -7.26 14.51
C ASN A 134 3.53 -6.43 13.62
N TYR A 135 3.36 -6.54 12.31
CA TYR A 135 4.17 -5.81 11.34
C TYR A 135 3.96 -4.29 11.43
N LYS A 136 2.70 -3.82 11.50
CA LYS A 136 2.37 -2.41 11.67
C LYS A 136 3.00 -1.83 12.93
N THR A 137 3.03 -2.61 14.01
CA THR A 137 3.65 -2.19 15.27
C THR A 137 5.16 -2.02 15.12
N SER A 138 5.83 -2.92 14.40
CA SER A 138 7.27 -2.82 14.13
C SER A 138 7.64 -1.60 13.27
N LEU A 139 6.71 -1.11 12.45
CA LEU A 139 6.87 0.10 11.64
C LEU A 139 6.44 1.38 12.37
N GLY A 140 5.88 1.29 13.57
CA GLY A 140 5.38 2.44 14.32
C GLY A 140 4.10 3.05 13.73
N LEU A 141 3.29 2.27 13.00
CA LEU A 141 1.99 2.71 12.48
C LEU A 141 0.96 2.67 13.63
N LEU A 142 0.86 3.78 14.36
CA LEU A 142 0.08 3.82 15.60
C LEU A 142 -1.42 3.97 15.35
N ASP A 143 -1.78 4.59 14.23
CA ASP A 143 -3.15 4.92 13.86
C ASP A 143 -3.76 3.90 12.89
N SER A 144 -3.39 2.61 13.04
CA SER A 144 -3.83 1.55 12.16
C SER A 144 -4.22 0.29 12.92
N HIS A 145 -5.24 -0.41 12.42
CA HIS A 145 -5.60 -1.77 12.82
C HIS A 145 -6.13 -2.55 11.62
N PHE A 146 -5.75 -3.82 11.50
CA PHE A 146 -6.04 -4.65 10.33
C PHE A 146 -6.75 -5.94 10.74
N GLU A 147 -7.92 -6.18 10.15
CA GLU A 147 -8.71 -7.40 10.37
C GLU A 147 -8.79 -8.31 9.13
N SER A 148 -8.40 -7.77 7.95
CA SER A 148 -8.46 -8.52 6.70
C SER A 148 -7.32 -8.16 5.75
N PRO A 149 -6.93 -9.09 4.82
CA PRO A 149 -5.86 -8.84 3.86
C PRO A 149 -6.29 -7.96 2.68
N HIS A 150 -7.58 -7.70 2.50
CA HIS A 150 -8.15 -7.05 1.33
C HIS A 150 -8.78 -5.68 1.58
N GLY A 151 -9.14 -5.38 2.84
CA GLY A 151 -9.72 -4.09 3.22
C GLY A 151 -11.22 -3.95 2.94
N LEU A 152 -11.97 -5.05 2.84
CA LEU A 152 -13.42 -4.96 2.94
C LEU A 152 -13.80 -4.49 4.35
N ASP A 153 -14.86 -3.68 4.42
CA ASP A 153 -15.27 -3.03 5.67
C ASP A 153 -15.50 -4.03 6.80
N MET A 154 -14.81 -3.79 7.91
CA MET A 154 -14.94 -4.49 9.18
C MET A 154 -14.92 -3.44 10.29
N THR A 155 -15.41 -3.80 11.47
CA THR A 155 -15.68 -2.83 12.54
C THR A 155 -14.42 -2.09 13.00
N ASP A 156 -13.30 -2.82 13.13
CA ASP A 156 -12.05 -2.30 13.65
C ASP A 156 -10.92 -2.27 12.59
N HIS A 157 -11.30 -2.17 11.30
CA HIS A 157 -10.35 -2.10 10.20
C HIS A 157 -10.15 -0.65 9.75
N TYR A 158 -9.10 0.01 10.24
CA TYR A 158 -8.84 1.42 10.00
C TYR A 158 -7.35 1.74 9.84
N SER A 159 -7.07 2.90 9.26
CA SER A 159 -5.75 3.53 9.21
C SER A 159 -5.88 5.03 9.05
N SER A 160 -4.76 5.75 9.07
CA SER A 160 -4.65 7.15 8.68
C SER A 160 -3.93 7.30 7.35
N ALA A 161 -4.09 8.45 6.68
CA ALA A 161 -3.32 8.73 5.47
C ALA A 161 -1.81 8.78 5.77
N TYR A 162 -1.44 9.23 6.97
CA TYR A 162 -0.05 9.27 7.42
C TYR A 162 0.56 7.87 7.54
N ASP A 163 -0.12 6.95 8.23
CA ASP A 163 0.36 5.57 8.36
C ASP A 163 0.46 4.86 7.00
N LEU A 164 -0.52 5.08 6.11
CA LEU A 164 -0.47 4.52 4.75
C LEU A 164 0.67 5.11 3.92
N ALA A 165 1.03 6.38 4.13
CA ALA A 165 2.19 6.98 3.47
C ALA A 165 3.51 6.39 3.98
N LEU A 166 3.66 6.19 5.29
CA LEU A 166 4.82 5.52 5.89
C LEU A 166 4.96 4.08 5.39
N LEU A 167 3.84 3.33 5.38
CA LEU A 167 3.79 1.98 4.85
C LEU A 167 4.19 1.92 3.38
N THR A 168 3.69 2.85 2.57
CA THR A 168 4.03 2.96 1.16
C THR A 168 5.51 3.29 0.97
N ALA A 169 6.05 4.23 1.75
CA ALA A 169 7.46 4.58 1.73
C ALA A 169 8.35 3.37 2.06
N LYS A 170 7.93 2.53 3.03
CA LYS A 170 8.60 1.27 3.34
C LYS A 170 8.54 0.29 2.18
N GLY A 171 7.38 0.10 1.56
CA GLY A 171 7.23 -0.76 0.38
C GLY A 171 8.17 -0.35 -0.77
N MET A 172 8.33 0.96 -0.98
CA MET A 172 9.21 1.49 -2.03
C MET A 172 10.72 1.28 -1.77
N GLU A 173 11.11 0.70 -0.64
CA GLU A 173 12.48 0.23 -0.42
C GLU A 173 12.77 -1.10 -1.12
N TYR A 174 11.75 -1.93 -1.38
CA TYR A 174 11.87 -3.24 -2.03
C TYR A 174 11.79 -3.12 -3.56
N GLU A 175 12.73 -3.76 -4.24
CA GLU A 175 12.78 -3.72 -5.71
C GLU A 175 11.55 -4.40 -6.32
N GLU A 176 11.17 -5.56 -5.79
CA GLU A 176 10.00 -6.31 -6.21
C GLU A 176 8.70 -5.49 -6.08
N PHE A 177 8.57 -4.76 -4.97
CA PHE A 177 7.40 -3.89 -4.79
C PHE A 177 7.37 -2.79 -5.84
N ARG A 178 8.51 -2.10 -6.06
CA ARG A 178 8.62 -1.05 -7.09
C ARG A 178 8.32 -1.57 -8.48
N GLU A 179 8.86 -2.75 -8.84
CA GLU A 179 8.57 -3.38 -10.12
C GLU A 179 7.08 -3.63 -10.28
N ILE A 180 6.46 -4.30 -9.30
CA ILE A 180 5.05 -4.65 -9.36
C ILE A 180 4.18 -3.40 -9.49
N VAL A 181 4.31 -2.43 -8.60
CA VAL A 181 3.40 -1.27 -8.58
C VAL A 181 3.64 -0.28 -9.71
N GLY A 182 4.87 -0.20 -10.24
CA GLY A 182 5.27 0.71 -11.31
C GLY A 182 5.06 0.18 -12.72
N THR A 183 4.82 -1.12 -12.90
CA THR A 183 4.63 -1.73 -14.22
C THR A 183 3.19 -1.56 -14.69
N LYS A 184 3.00 -1.17 -15.96
CA LYS A 184 1.69 -0.92 -16.58
C LYS A 184 1.00 -2.20 -17.00
N GLU A 185 1.74 -3.07 -17.65
CA GLU A 185 1.24 -4.33 -18.20
C GLU A 185 2.30 -5.41 -18.08
N ILE A 186 1.87 -6.64 -17.89
CA ILE A 186 2.75 -7.81 -17.87
C ILE A 186 2.09 -8.96 -18.62
N SER A 187 2.82 -9.53 -19.57
CA SER A 187 2.40 -10.72 -20.29
C SER A 187 2.62 -11.97 -19.43
N GLN A 188 1.73 -12.93 -19.55
CA GLN A 188 1.85 -14.25 -18.94
C GLN A 188 3.20 -14.91 -19.23
N SER A 189 3.78 -14.69 -20.41
CA SER A 189 5.04 -15.30 -20.81
C SER A 189 6.26 -14.84 -20.01
N LYS A 190 6.20 -13.66 -19.33
CA LYS A 190 7.36 -13.11 -18.60
C LYS A 190 7.78 -13.99 -17.41
N TYR A 191 6.80 -14.50 -16.66
CA TYR A 191 7.03 -15.34 -15.47
C TYR A 191 6.24 -16.66 -15.50
N ASN A 192 5.79 -17.11 -16.67
CA ASN A 192 4.89 -18.27 -16.82
C ASN A 192 3.59 -18.12 -16.00
N PHE A 193 3.03 -16.91 -15.97
CA PHE A 193 1.76 -16.65 -15.33
C PHE A 193 0.60 -17.38 -16.03
N THR A 194 -0.49 -17.55 -15.33
CA THR A 194 -1.70 -18.18 -15.90
C THR A 194 -2.46 -17.25 -16.85
N ARG A 195 -2.21 -15.92 -16.74
CA ARG A 195 -2.89 -14.87 -17.52
C ARG A 195 -2.07 -13.60 -17.64
N ASP A 196 -2.47 -12.73 -18.57
CA ASP A 196 -1.94 -11.37 -18.70
C ASP A 196 -2.56 -10.43 -17.66
N TYR A 197 -1.81 -9.41 -17.24
CA TYR A 197 -2.29 -8.39 -16.32
C TYR A 197 -2.06 -6.99 -16.87
N SER A 198 -3.10 -6.13 -16.75
CA SER A 198 -3.02 -4.70 -17.00
C SER A 198 -3.37 -3.95 -15.71
N ASN A 199 -2.52 -3.00 -15.33
CA ASN A 199 -2.66 -2.24 -14.11
C ASN A 199 -3.81 -1.23 -14.22
N ILE A 200 -4.76 -1.27 -13.30
CA ILE A 200 -5.90 -0.35 -13.28
C ILE A 200 -5.57 1.04 -12.74
N ASN A 201 -4.36 1.25 -12.21
CA ASN A 201 -3.93 2.54 -11.70
C ASN A 201 -3.63 3.51 -12.86
N LYS A 202 -4.62 4.35 -13.18
CA LYS A 202 -4.57 5.27 -14.32
C LYS A 202 -3.46 6.32 -14.21
N ILE A 203 -2.93 6.58 -13.02
CA ILE A 203 -1.87 7.59 -12.83
C ILE A 203 -0.58 7.20 -13.57
N LEU A 204 -0.29 5.90 -13.65
CA LEU A 204 0.85 5.37 -14.40
C LEU A 204 0.82 5.73 -15.89
N TRP A 205 -0.38 5.92 -16.44
CA TRP A 205 -0.59 6.23 -17.85
C TRP A 205 -0.63 7.74 -18.12
N LYS A 206 -0.99 8.54 -17.11
CA LYS A 206 -1.30 9.96 -17.27
C LYS A 206 -0.16 10.88 -16.83
N ILE A 207 0.62 10.47 -15.83
CA ILE A 207 1.64 11.33 -15.20
C ILE A 207 3.02 10.74 -15.45
N PRO A 208 3.89 11.42 -16.25
CA PRO A 208 5.27 11.00 -16.40
C PRO A 208 5.98 10.95 -15.04
N GLY A 209 6.72 9.85 -14.78
CA GLY A 209 7.44 9.67 -13.53
C GLY A 209 6.59 9.08 -12.39
N ALA A 210 5.27 8.93 -12.54
CA ALA A 210 4.45 8.20 -11.57
C ALA A 210 4.85 6.71 -11.58
N ASN A 211 5.02 6.13 -10.38
CA ASN A 211 5.48 4.76 -10.18
C ASN A 211 4.57 3.95 -9.24
N GLY A 212 3.31 4.19 -9.23
CA GLY A 212 2.31 3.43 -8.47
C GLY A 212 1.45 4.34 -7.60
N VAL A 213 0.82 3.80 -6.54
CA VAL A 213 0.98 2.43 -6.01
C VAL A 213 -0.30 1.62 -6.20
N LYS A 214 -1.45 2.16 -5.73
CA LYS A 214 -2.70 1.41 -5.64
C LYS A 214 -3.89 2.24 -6.12
#